data_95e4537e24fe59a5dabe90dfded07cac
#
_entry.id   95e4537e24fe59a5dabe90dfded07cac
#
_cell.length_a   1.000
_cell.length_b   1.000
_cell.length_c   1.000
_cell.angle_alpha   90.00
_cell.angle_beta   90.00
_cell.angle_gamma   90.00
#
_symmetry.space_group_name_H-M   'P 1'
#
loop_
_entity.id
_entity.type
_entity.pdbx_description
1 polymer ?
#
loop_
_entity_poly.entity_id
_entity_poly.type
_entity_poly.pdbx_seq_one_letter_code
_entity_poly.pdbx_strand_id
1 'polypeptide(L)'
;MIIAAFIILTLAAGTLLVVLSNVILWPRVCRARVSGSVSVLVPARNEENTLPLLLASLRGQAAISEILIANDHSTDKTPAVIEAHAREDQRVRGIIPAPLPEGWCGKNWACASLAREAKGDWLLFLDADTRLEPGAVESLLAEAGARNLTFLSCWPDLEMRGFTERLLMPMLNFVLLTLYPAPLALWRMNDASLGLGHGACMFFKRAEYFMAGGHEAVRGEIFEDSRLAQHWRKLGLRGLCLDGRSIVSVRMYRTPAEIWRGFSKNLFPAFKHQASFWLFWVLHAAVFLAPFGLMWVEGVAGWLFMASALCVVAARLALAIRFGHSWWSALLHPVAQVFVLALGLSSWLSVVSGRGVSWKGRTYLSAETP
;
A
#
# COMPACT_ATOMS: atom_id res chain seq x y z
N MET A 1 -19.59 -29.45 14.87
CA MET A 1 -19.45 -28.06 15.31
C MET A 1 -18.17 -27.82 16.12
N ILE A 2 -17.85 -28.62 17.15
CA ILE A 2 -16.63 -28.46 17.99
C ILE A 2 -15.34 -28.49 17.17
N ILE A 3 -15.20 -29.45 16.23
CA ILE A 3 -14.01 -29.54 15.35
C ILE A 3 -13.82 -28.26 14.53
N ALA A 4 -14.90 -27.75 13.93
CA ALA A 4 -14.84 -26.50 13.16
C ALA A 4 -14.46 -25.31 14.05
N ALA A 5 -15.02 -25.20 15.26
CA ALA A 5 -14.67 -24.16 16.22
C ALA A 5 -13.20 -24.25 16.65
N PHE A 6 -12.67 -25.45 16.84
CA PHE A 6 -11.25 -25.67 17.15
C PHE A 6 -10.33 -25.24 16.00
N ILE A 7 -10.67 -25.59 14.75
CA ILE A 7 -9.92 -25.15 13.56
C ILE A 7 -9.91 -23.63 13.47
N ILE A 8 -11.08 -22.98 13.64
CA ILE A 8 -11.20 -21.51 13.58
C ILE A 8 -10.37 -20.86 14.68
N LEU A 9 -10.39 -21.39 15.91
CA LEU A 9 -9.55 -20.88 16.99
C LEU A 9 -8.07 -21.01 16.68
N THR A 10 -7.64 -22.15 16.13
CA THR A 10 -6.24 -22.37 15.74
C THR A 10 -5.79 -21.36 14.70
N LEU A 11 -6.63 -21.09 13.68
CA LEU A 11 -6.35 -20.09 12.66
C LEU A 11 -6.35 -18.67 13.23
N ALA A 12 -7.31 -18.31 14.09
CA ALA A 12 -7.37 -17.01 14.74
C ALA A 12 -6.17 -16.76 15.66
N ALA A 13 -5.75 -17.75 16.43
CA ALA A 13 -4.55 -17.69 17.27
C ALA A 13 -3.28 -17.59 16.42
N GLY A 14 -3.18 -18.35 15.32
CA GLY A 14 -2.06 -18.26 14.38
C GLY A 14 -1.94 -16.87 13.77
N THR A 15 -3.05 -16.29 13.32
CA THR A 15 -3.05 -14.91 12.79
C THR A 15 -2.72 -13.87 13.85
N LEU A 16 -3.18 -14.05 15.09
CA LEU A 16 -2.76 -13.19 16.21
C LEU A 16 -1.25 -13.25 16.43
N LEU A 17 -0.63 -14.43 16.38
CA LEU A 17 0.82 -14.58 16.51
C LEU A 17 1.57 -13.87 15.37
N VAL A 18 1.08 -13.97 14.11
CA VAL A 18 1.66 -13.21 12.99
C VAL A 18 1.56 -11.71 13.23
N VAL A 19 0.40 -11.21 13.67
CA VAL A 19 0.22 -9.79 13.98
C VAL A 19 1.14 -9.35 15.11
N LEU A 20 1.24 -10.10 16.19
CA LEU A 20 2.14 -9.77 17.31
C LEU A 20 3.60 -9.76 16.88
N SER A 21 4.02 -10.73 16.06
CA SER A 21 5.37 -10.73 15.49
C SER A 21 5.65 -9.48 14.65
N ASN A 22 4.68 -9.06 13.83
CA ASN A 22 4.78 -7.83 13.03
C ASN A 22 4.85 -6.58 13.92
N VAL A 23 4.00 -6.51 14.94
CA VAL A 23 3.95 -5.36 15.87
C VAL A 23 5.28 -5.19 16.61
N ILE A 24 5.94 -6.28 16.97
CA ILE A 24 7.19 -6.27 17.76
C ILE A 24 8.42 -6.13 16.86
N LEU A 25 8.48 -6.91 15.77
CA LEU A 25 9.72 -7.15 15.03
C LEU A 25 9.80 -6.43 13.67
N TRP A 26 8.71 -5.83 13.16
CA TRP A 26 8.80 -5.10 11.90
C TRP A 26 9.62 -3.84 12.08
N PRO A 27 10.77 -3.70 11.37
CA PRO A 27 11.66 -2.58 11.58
C PRO A 27 11.02 -1.25 11.18
N ARG A 28 11.26 -0.25 11.99
CA ARG A 28 10.91 1.14 11.70
C ARG A 28 12.07 1.81 10.97
N VAL A 29 11.73 2.77 10.11
CA VAL A 29 12.73 3.67 9.56
C VAL A 29 13.26 4.55 10.69
N CYS A 30 14.58 4.57 10.87
CA CYS A 30 15.26 5.41 11.85
C CYS A 30 15.60 6.76 11.21
N ARG A 31 15.36 7.86 11.93
CA ARG A 31 15.76 9.20 11.47
C ARG A 31 17.28 9.30 11.45
N ALA A 32 17.83 9.65 10.30
CA ALA A 32 19.25 9.84 10.08
C ALA A 32 19.50 10.94 9.04
N ARG A 33 20.71 11.48 9.01
CA ARG A 33 21.12 12.48 8.01
C ARG A 33 22.28 11.92 7.20
N VAL A 34 22.01 11.62 5.95
CA VAL A 34 23.01 11.16 4.98
C VAL A 34 22.82 11.96 3.71
N SER A 35 23.91 12.46 3.13
CA SER A 35 23.88 13.16 1.84
C SER A 35 23.73 12.17 0.70
N GLY A 36 23.08 12.60 -0.38
CA GLY A 36 22.90 11.83 -1.59
C GLY A 36 22.18 12.65 -2.65
N SER A 37 22.05 12.08 -3.85
CA SER A 37 21.34 12.69 -4.97
C SER A 37 20.06 11.88 -5.25
N VAL A 38 18.90 12.45 -4.94
CA VAL A 38 17.60 11.80 -5.09
C VAL A 38 16.72 12.59 -6.05
N SER A 39 16.23 11.92 -7.09
CA SER A 39 15.14 12.41 -7.93
C SER A 39 13.81 11.99 -7.33
N VAL A 40 12.96 12.95 -6.97
CA VAL A 40 11.58 12.69 -6.56
C VAL A 40 10.70 12.66 -7.80
N LEU A 41 9.90 11.60 -7.94
CA LEU A 41 9.11 11.28 -9.12
C LEU A 41 7.63 11.15 -8.72
N VAL A 42 6.80 12.08 -9.20
CA VAL A 42 5.38 12.19 -8.79
C VAL A 42 4.46 12.03 -10.01
N PRO A 43 3.80 10.88 -10.18
CA PRO A 43 2.74 10.76 -11.16
C PRO A 43 1.49 11.51 -10.67
N ALA A 44 1.00 12.48 -11.44
CA ALA A 44 -0.13 13.32 -11.06
C ALA A 44 -1.23 13.31 -12.14
N ARG A 45 -2.46 12.99 -11.74
CA ARG A 45 -3.66 13.12 -12.56
C ARG A 45 -4.83 13.57 -11.69
N ASN A 46 -5.30 14.81 -11.93
CA ASN A 46 -6.36 15.44 -11.14
C ASN A 46 -6.03 15.47 -9.64
N GLU A 47 -4.93 16.17 -9.31
CA GLU A 47 -4.36 16.27 -7.96
C GLU A 47 -4.22 17.71 -7.47
N GLU A 48 -5.06 18.64 -7.98
CA GLU A 48 -5.00 20.07 -7.64
C GLU A 48 -5.02 20.35 -6.13
N ASN A 49 -5.69 19.48 -5.34
CA ASN A 49 -5.85 19.65 -3.89
C ASN A 49 -4.79 18.93 -3.04
N THR A 50 -4.09 17.94 -3.58
CA THR A 50 -3.14 17.09 -2.85
C THR A 50 -1.70 17.44 -3.17
N LEU A 51 -1.40 17.72 -4.44
CA LEU A 51 -0.06 18.03 -4.92
C LEU A 51 0.60 19.22 -4.21
N PRO A 52 -0.09 20.37 -3.93
CA PRO A 52 0.53 21.48 -3.21
C PRO A 52 1.06 21.11 -1.83
N LEU A 53 0.34 20.22 -1.14
CA LEU A 53 0.72 19.76 0.20
C LEU A 53 1.92 18.82 0.15
N LEU A 54 2.01 17.94 -0.85
CA LEU A 54 3.21 17.13 -1.08
C LEU A 54 4.41 18.03 -1.34
N LEU A 55 4.31 18.95 -2.30
CA LEU A 55 5.42 19.85 -2.69
C LEU A 55 5.91 20.69 -1.51
N ALA A 56 5.00 21.17 -0.66
CA ALA A 56 5.36 21.86 0.57
C ALA A 56 6.21 20.98 1.51
N SER A 57 5.92 19.66 1.61
CA SER A 57 6.67 18.74 2.45
C SER A 57 8.05 18.39 1.88
N LEU A 58 8.28 18.59 0.59
CA LEU A 58 9.56 18.34 -0.09
C LEU A 58 10.56 19.50 0.03
N ARG A 59 10.12 20.72 0.34
CA ARG A 59 10.97 21.93 0.34
C ARG A 59 12.19 21.79 1.27
N GLY A 60 12.02 21.19 2.43
CA GLY A 60 13.08 21.06 3.46
C GLY A 60 13.97 19.82 3.38
N GLN A 61 13.84 19.01 2.33
CA GLN A 61 14.62 17.78 2.15
C GLN A 61 15.93 18.08 1.42
N ALA A 62 17.07 17.99 2.10
CA ALA A 62 18.37 18.40 1.56
C ALA A 62 18.93 17.44 0.50
N ALA A 63 18.58 16.16 0.57
CA ALA A 63 19.07 15.14 -0.37
C ALA A 63 18.34 15.15 -1.72
N ILE A 64 17.27 15.97 -1.89
CA ILE A 64 16.53 16.08 -3.16
C ILE A 64 17.28 16.96 -4.13
N SER A 65 17.74 16.37 -5.26
CA SER A 65 18.37 17.09 -6.35
C SER A 65 17.37 17.66 -7.38
N GLU A 66 16.25 16.95 -7.60
CA GLU A 66 15.19 17.37 -8.52
C GLU A 66 13.84 16.76 -8.14
N ILE A 67 12.75 17.41 -8.56
CA ILE A 67 11.37 16.97 -8.35
C ILE A 67 10.68 16.97 -9.71
N LEU A 68 10.42 15.81 -10.25
CA LEU A 68 9.78 15.62 -11.55
C LEU A 68 8.32 15.22 -11.35
N ILE A 69 7.40 15.94 -11.98
CA ILE A 69 5.96 15.71 -11.84
C ILE A 69 5.39 15.40 -13.21
N ALA A 70 4.89 14.18 -13.40
CA ALA A 70 4.19 13.81 -14.61
C ALA A 70 2.73 14.26 -14.56
N ASN A 71 2.37 15.24 -15.36
CA ASN A 71 0.98 15.60 -15.58
C ASN A 71 0.35 14.62 -16.59
N ASP A 72 -0.29 13.57 -16.08
CA ASP A 72 -0.94 12.54 -16.90
C ASP A 72 -2.30 13.03 -17.42
N HIS A 73 -2.28 14.06 -18.26
CA HIS A 73 -3.46 14.65 -18.91
C HIS A 73 -4.58 15.03 -17.93
N SER A 74 -4.24 15.77 -16.87
CA SER A 74 -5.20 16.30 -15.90
C SER A 74 -6.19 17.27 -16.54
N THR A 75 -7.43 17.26 -16.04
CA THR A 75 -8.54 18.11 -16.49
C THR A 75 -8.91 19.18 -15.47
N ASP A 76 -8.26 19.17 -14.30
CA ASP A 76 -8.39 20.14 -13.23
C ASP A 76 -7.23 21.16 -13.25
N LYS A 77 -7.00 21.88 -12.15
CA LYS A 77 -5.93 22.89 -12.04
C LYS A 77 -4.54 22.29 -11.75
N THR A 78 -4.34 20.97 -11.81
CA THR A 78 -3.02 20.33 -11.58
C THR A 78 -1.92 20.95 -12.43
N PRO A 79 -2.09 21.25 -13.75
CA PRO A 79 -1.04 21.90 -14.54
C PRO A 79 -0.62 23.24 -13.98
N ALA A 80 -1.58 24.10 -13.59
CA ALA A 80 -1.31 25.40 -13.02
C ALA A 80 -0.58 25.33 -11.67
N VAL A 81 -0.90 24.32 -10.85
CA VAL A 81 -0.18 24.05 -9.60
C VAL A 81 1.28 23.70 -9.88
N ILE A 82 1.56 22.84 -10.86
CA ILE A 82 2.92 22.44 -11.25
C ILE A 82 3.71 23.67 -11.71
N GLU A 83 3.15 24.50 -12.59
CA GLU A 83 3.79 25.70 -13.10
C GLU A 83 4.11 26.73 -11.99
N ALA A 84 3.17 26.93 -11.06
CA ALA A 84 3.38 27.84 -9.95
C ALA A 84 4.57 27.40 -9.07
N HIS A 85 4.64 26.12 -8.71
CA HIS A 85 5.74 25.60 -7.89
C HIS A 85 7.07 25.53 -8.65
N ALA A 86 7.08 25.31 -9.96
CA ALA A 86 8.29 25.36 -10.79
C ALA A 86 8.90 26.77 -10.86
N ARG A 87 8.09 27.84 -10.71
CA ARG A 87 8.60 29.23 -10.62
C ARG A 87 9.22 29.52 -9.25
N GLU A 88 8.76 28.85 -8.18
CA GLU A 88 9.23 29.08 -6.80
C GLU A 88 10.44 28.21 -6.43
N ASP A 89 10.53 27.00 -6.98
CA ASP A 89 11.59 26.02 -6.68
C ASP A 89 12.16 25.46 -7.99
N GLN A 90 13.40 25.82 -8.31
CA GLN A 90 14.10 25.40 -9.54
C GLN A 90 14.29 23.88 -9.65
N ARG A 91 14.16 23.13 -8.57
CA ARG A 91 14.20 21.68 -8.58
C ARG A 91 12.93 21.05 -9.19
N VAL A 92 11.82 21.81 -9.20
CA VAL A 92 10.51 21.31 -9.68
C VAL A 92 10.43 21.48 -11.21
N ARG A 93 10.12 20.36 -11.88
CA ARG A 93 9.90 20.34 -13.32
C ARG A 93 8.66 19.49 -13.66
N GLY A 94 7.72 20.07 -14.40
CA GLY A 94 6.58 19.38 -14.99
C GLY A 94 6.99 18.61 -16.24
N ILE A 95 6.45 17.40 -16.40
CA ILE A 95 6.62 16.55 -17.58
C ILE A 95 5.23 16.13 -18.06
N ILE A 96 5.00 16.21 -19.37
CA ILE A 96 3.79 15.67 -20.00
C ILE A 96 4.20 14.35 -20.66
N PRO A 97 3.78 13.19 -20.13
CA PRO A 97 4.06 11.92 -20.75
C PRO A 97 3.47 11.86 -22.17
N ALA A 98 4.11 11.13 -23.07
CA ALA A 98 3.54 10.80 -24.36
C ALA A 98 2.19 10.07 -24.18
N PRO A 99 1.34 10.01 -25.22
CA PRO A 99 0.08 9.27 -25.16
C PRO A 99 0.27 7.86 -24.62
N LEU A 100 -0.71 7.41 -23.82
CA LEU A 100 -0.64 6.11 -23.13
C LEU A 100 -0.55 4.97 -24.17
N PRO A 101 0.56 4.18 -24.18
CA PRO A 101 0.67 3.05 -25.09
C PRO A 101 -0.29 1.92 -24.70
N GLU A 102 -0.63 1.08 -25.66
CA GLU A 102 -1.41 -0.12 -25.44
C GLU A 102 -0.74 -1.06 -24.42
N GLY A 103 -1.54 -1.66 -23.55
CA GLY A 103 -1.06 -2.58 -22.51
C GLY A 103 -0.44 -1.91 -21.28
N TRP A 104 -0.44 -0.58 -21.20
CA TRP A 104 0.05 0.14 -20.04
C TRP A 104 -1.07 0.67 -19.13
N CYS A 105 -0.86 0.59 -17.83
CA CYS A 105 -1.60 1.40 -16.86
C CYS A 105 -1.04 2.83 -16.83
N GLY A 106 -1.93 3.84 -16.73
CA GLY A 106 -1.53 5.25 -16.81
C GLY A 106 -0.49 5.65 -15.75
N LYS A 107 -0.66 5.20 -14.50
CA LYS A 107 0.33 5.44 -13.43
C LYS A 107 1.69 4.87 -13.78
N ASN A 108 1.73 3.62 -14.27
CA ASN A 108 2.99 2.94 -14.61
C ASN A 108 3.72 3.64 -15.77
N TRP A 109 2.95 4.11 -16.77
CA TRP A 109 3.51 4.88 -17.87
C TRP A 109 4.07 6.23 -17.41
N ALA A 110 3.34 6.95 -16.55
CA ALA A 110 3.81 8.19 -15.96
C ALA A 110 5.09 7.97 -15.14
N CYS A 111 5.14 6.93 -14.28
CA CYS A 111 6.33 6.56 -13.52
C CYS A 111 7.52 6.20 -14.40
N ALA A 112 7.32 5.39 -15.45
CA ALA A 112 8.37 5.02 -16.40
C ALA A 112 8.90 6.26 -17.17
N SER A 113 8.00 7.18 -17.55
CA SER A 113 8.38 8.43 -18.22
C SER A 113 9.21 9.33 -17.31
N LEU A 114 8.82 9.46 -16.04
CA LEU A 114 9.59 10.22 -15.04
C LEU A 114 10.98 9.64 -14.82
N ALA A 115 11.08 8.31 -14.70
CA ALA A 115 12.36 7.64 -14.45
C ALA A 115 13.37 7.88 -15.55
N ARG A 116 12.93 7.94 -16.82
CA ARG A 116 13.81 8.21 -17.99
C ARG A 116 14.42 9.60 -17.94
N GLU A 117 13.72 10.57 -17.38
CA GLU A 117 14.14 11.96 -17.24
C GLU A 117 14.99 12.23 -15.97
N ALA A 118 14.96 11.30 -15.02
CA ALA A 118 15.61 11.43 -13.72
C ALA A 118 17.14 11.28 -13.80
N LYS A 119 17.86 12.13 -13.05
CA LYS A 119 19.33 12.21 -13.05
C LYS A 119 19.97 11.77 -11.73
N GLY A 120 19.20 11.74 -10.63
CA GLY A 120 19.70 11.35 -9.31
C GLY A 120 20.13 9.89 -9.26
N ASP A 121 21.01 9.57 -8.32
CA ASP A 121 21.47 8.20 -8.08
C ASP A 121 20.36 7.29 -7.53
N TRP A 122 19.38 7.90 -6.89
CA TRP A 122 18.20 7.24 -6.34
C TRP A 122 16.93 7.87 -6.89
N LEU A 123 15.93 7.01 -7.13
CA LEU A 123 14.60 7.38 -7.61
C LEU A 123 13.60 7.18 -6.47
N LEU A 124 12.92 8.25 -6.05
CA LEU A 124 11.87 8.21 -5.04
C LEU A 124 10.52 8.49 -5.70
N PHE A 125 9.73 7.45 -5.92
CA PHE A 125 8.35 7.58 -6.37
C PHE A 125 7.44 7.85 -5.19
N LEU A 126 6.61 8.89 -5.31
CA LEU A 126 5.62 9.29 -4.32
C LEU A 126 4.26 9.49 -4.98
N ASP A 127 3.21 8.96 -4.36
CA ASP A 127 1.85 9.36 -4.74
C ASP A 127 1.58 10.81 -4.35
N ALA A 128 0.76 11.53 -5.12
CA ALA A 128 0.52 12.96 -4.93
C ALA A 128 -0.19 13.31 -3.61
N ASP A 129 -0.80 12.34 -2.94
CA ASP A 129 -1.46 12.48 -1.64
C ASP A 129 -0.54 12.15 -0.44
N THR A 130 0.72 11.84 -0.71
CA THR A 130 1.76 11.57 0.30
C THR A 130 2.27 12.85 0.94
N ARG A 131 2.77 12.74 2.18
CA ARG A 131 3.48 13.79 2.92
C ARG A 131 4.74 13.18 3.52
N LEU A 132 5.84 13.93 3.43
CA LEU A 132 7.10 13.57 4.04
C LEU A 132 7.39 14.44 5.27
N GLU A 133 7.86 13.82 6.33
CA GLU A 133 8.42 14.52 7.48
C GLU A 133 9.81 15.09 7.14
N PRO A 134 10.26 16.18 7.81
CA PRO A 134 11.62 16.69 7.63
C PRO A 134 12.70 15.62 7.83
N GLY A 135 13.66 15.51 6.90
CA GLY A 135 14.73 14.52 6.94
C GLY A 135 14.30 13.10 6.51
N ALA A 136 13.13 12.97 5.91
CA ALA A 136 12.63 11.67 5.45
C ALA A 136 13.51 11.06 4.36
N VAL A 137 13.90 11.86 3.37
CA VAL A 137 14.70 11.39 2.22
C VAL A 137 16.09 10.96 2.67
N GLU A 138 16.70 11.71 3.56
CA GLU A 138 17.98 11.36 4.19
C GLU A 138 17.89 10.05 4.99
N SER A 139 16.75 9.83 5.67
CA SER A 139 16.50 8.60 6.42
C SER A 139 16.34 7.39 5.49
N LEU A 140 15.69 7.55 4.31
CA LEU A 140 15.60 6.50 3.31
C LEU A 140 16.98 6.10 2.78
N LEU A 141 17.85 7.08 2.49
CA LEU A 141 19.21 6.83 2.06
C LEU A 141 20.00 6.06 3.13
N ALA A 142 19.90 6.48 4.38
CA ALA A 142 20.57 5.85 5.51
C ALA A 142 20.13 4.38 5.69
N GLU A 143 18.83 4.11 5.68
CA GLU A 143 18.28 2.75 5.80
C GLU A 143 18.69 1.86 4.61
N ALA A 144 18.64 2.40 3.39
CA ALA A 144 19.07 1.68 2.20
C ALA A 144 20.57 1.28 2.29
N GLY A 145 21.43 2.23 2.72
CA GLY A 145 22.86 1.97 2.93
C GLY A 145 23.12 0.97 4.07
N ALA A 146 22.53 1.18 5.24
CA ALA A 146 22.74 0.34 6.42
C ALA A 146 22.34 -1.12 6.20
N ARG A 147 21.30 -1.36 5.37
CA ARG A 147 20.79 -2.70 5.06
C ARG A 147 21.25 -3.25 3.72
N ASN A 148 22.08 -2.48 2.97
CA ASN A 148 22.51 -2.81 1.61
C ASN A 148 21.30 -3.13 0.70
N LEU A 149 20.31 -2.24 0.69
CA LEU A 149 19.11 -2.37 -0.13
C LEU A 149 19.27 -1.60 -1.43
N THR A 150 18.70 -2.11 -2.49
CA THR A 150 18.56 -1.43 -3.79
C THR A 150 17.10 -1.05 -4.10
N PHE A 151 16.17 -1.54 -3.27
CA PHE A 151 14.78 -1.13 -3.19
C PHE A 151 14.33 -1.02 -1.74
N LEU A 152 13.69 0.08 -1.39
CA LEU A 152 13.07 0.30 -0.10
C LEU A 152 11.68 0.90 -0.32
N SER A 153 10.66 0.29 0.25
CA SER A 153 9.35 0.89 0.35
C SER A 153 9.02 1.22 1.80
N CYS A 154 8.20 2.22 2.02
CA CYS A 154 7.73 2.60 3.33
C CYS A 154 6.23 2.37 3.46
N TRP A 155 5.81 1.61 4.47
CA TRP A 155 4.42 1.56 4.88
C TRP A 155 4.09 2.86 5.63
N PRO A 156 3.18 3.70 5.11
CA PRO A 156 2.96 5.05 5.62
C PRO A 156 2.08 5.07 6.87
N ASP A 157 2.07 6.19 7.57
CA ASP A 157 1.01 6.53 8.50
C ASP A 157 -0.27 6.86 7.73
N LEU A 158 -1.39 6.27 8.15
CA LEU A 158 -2.69 6.52 7.53
C LEU A 158 -3.40 7.65 8.27
N GLU A 159 -3.42 8.85 7.69
CA GLU A 159 -4.19 9.96 8.27
C GLU A 159 -5.69 9.66 8.17
N MET A 160 -6.37 9.67 9.32
CA MET A 160 -7.79 9.39 9.45
C MET A 160 -8.44 10.46 10.34
N ARG A 161 -9.39 11.23 9.79
CA ARG A 161 -10.04 12.32 10.53
C ARG A 161 -11.51 12.00 10.86
N GLY A 162 -12.26 11.48 9.90
CA GLY A 162 -13.68 11.15 10.02
C GLY A 162 -13.93 9.81 10.73
N PHE A 163 -15.17 9.61 11.21
CA PHE A 163 -15.58 8.35 11.83
C PHE A 163 -15.39 7.15 10.90
N THR A 164 -15.84 7.27 9.65
CA THR A 164 -15.76 6.18 8.67
C THR A 164 -14.32 5.86 8.29
N GLU A 165 -13.46 6.88 8.14
CA GLU A 165 -12.02 6.68 7.92
C GLU A 165 -11.44 5.86 9.08
N ARG A 166 -11.70 6.26 10.35
CA ARG A 166 -11.19 5.59 11.55
C ARG A 166 -11.74 4.18 11.75
N LEU A 167 -12.92 3.87 11.20
CA LEU A 167 -13.51 2.53 11.26
C LEU A 167 -12.93 1.62 10.18
N LEU A 168 -12.86 2.08 8.93
CA LEU A 168 -12.61 1.24 7.76
C LEU A 168 -11.15 1.21 7.32
N MET A 169 -10.42 2.34 7.35
CA MET A 169 -9.03 2.39 6.91
C MET A 169 -8.08 1.47 7.68
N PRO A 170 -8.25 1.26 9.02
CA PRO A 170 -7.45 0.27 9.74
C PRO A 170 -7.57 -1.16 9.23
N MET A 171 -8.61 -1.47 8.43
CA MET A 171 -8.76 -2.79 7.83
C MET A 171 -7.68 -3.07 6.77
N LEU A 172 -7.11 -2.04 6.13
CA LEU A 172 -5.96 -2.21 5.24
C LEU A 172 -4.78 -2.86 5.99
N ASN A 173 -4.42 -2.32 7.14
CA ASN A 173 -3.36 -2.89 7.98
C ASN A 173 -3.74 -4.27 8.53
N PHE A 174 -5.00 -4.48 8.90
CA PHE A 174 -5.46 -5.77 9.39
C PHE A 174 -5.38 -6.85 8.30
N VAL A 175 -5.98 -6.61 7.13
CA VAL A 175 -5.96 -7.57 6.01
C VAL A 175 -4.52 -7.91 5.60
N LEU A 176 -3.65 -6.90 5.50
CA LEU A 176 -2.27 -7.13 5.12
C LEU A 176 -1.50 -7.88 6.21
N LEU A 177 -1.50 -7.37 7.45
CA LEU A 177 -0.59 -7.83 8.50
C LEU A 177 -1.03 -9.12 9.19
N THR A 178 -2.24 -9.61 8.91
CA THR A 178 -2.64 -10.99 9.26
C THR A 178 -2.07 -12.02 8.29
N LEU A 179 -1.68 -11.61 7.08
CA LEU A 179 -1.17 -12.49 6.01
C LEU A 179 0.33 -12.30 5.74
N TYR A 180 0.87 -11.12 5.98
CA TYR A 180 2.25 -10.77 5.68
C TYR A 180 3.14 -10.85 6.93
N PRO A 181 4.02 -11.86 7.05
CA PRO A 181 4.94 -11.99 8.17
C PRO A 181 6.20 -11.14 7.89
N ALA A 182 6.21 -9.88 8.29
CA ALA A 182 7.32 -8.95 8.06
C ALA A 182 8.69 -9.44 8.57
N PRO A 183 8.80 -10.12 9.73
CA PRO A 183 10.07 -10.70 10.16
C PRO A 183 10.60 -11.78 9.21
N LEU A 184 9.72 -12.60 8.65
CA LEU A 184 10.10 -13.62 7.67
C LEU A 184 10.58 -12.97 6.36
N ALA A 185 9.97 -11.86 5.95
CA ALA A 185 10.39 -11.10 4.78
C ALA A 185 11.80 -10.50 4.93
N LEU A 186 12.21 -10.15 6.15
CA LEU A 186 13.57 -9.74 6.47
C LEU A 186 14.58 -10.89 6.36
N TRP A 187 14.20 -12.06 6.83
CA TRP A 187 15.08 -13.23 6.83
C TRP A 187 15.18 -13.86 5.45
N ARG A 188 14.08 -13.94 4.70
CA ARG A 188 13.99 -14.56 3.36
C ARG A 188 13.90 -13.51 2.26
N MET A 189 14.94 -12.68 2.12
CA MET A 189 14.94 -11.56 1.16
C MET A 189 14.80 -11.98 -0.31
N ASN A 190 15.18 -13.21 -0.66
CA ASN A 190 15.08 -13.73 -2.02
C ASN A 190 13.73 -14.41 -2.31
N ASP A 191 12.81 -14.47 -1.33
CA ASP A 191 11.48 -15.03 -1.53
C ASP A 191 10.57 -13.97 -2.16
N ALA A 192 10.25 -14.16 -3.44
CA ALA A 192 9.43 -13.22 -4.19
C ALA A 192 8.01 -13.06 -3.60
N SER A 193 7.46 -14.12 -2.98
CA SER A 193 6.12 -14.09 -2.38
C SER A 193 6.01 -13.11 -1.21
N LEU A 194 7.14 -12.79 -0.59
CA LEU A 194 7.28 -11.83 0.52
C LEU A 194 7.67 -10.42 0.05
N GLY A 195 7.62 -10.16 -1.26
CA GLY A 195 7.77 -8.81 -1.81
C GLY A 195 6.55 -7.95 -1.49
N LEU A 196 6.78 -6.85 -0.78
CA LEU A 196 5.76 -5.86 -0.42
C LEU A 196 6.25 -4.47 -0.79
N GLY A 197 5.40 -3.70 -1.44
CA GLY A 197 5.56 -2.27 -1.69
C GLY A 197 4.29 -1.51 -1.36
N HIS A 198 4.40 -0.23 -1.13
CA HIS A 198 3.29 0.71 -0.99
C HIS A 198 3.56 1.93 -1.87
N GLY A 199 2.64 2.22 -2.79
CA GLY A 199 2.79 3.27 -3.80
C GLY A 199 3.08 4.67 -3.25
N ALA A 200 2.66 4.93 -2.00
CA ALA A 200 2.96 6.22 -1.35
C ALA A 200 4.46 6.50 -1.19
N CYS A 201 5.31 5.47 -1.14
CA CYS A 201 6.76 5.66 -1.02
C CYS A 201 7.51 4.44 -1.53
N MET A 202 8.11 4.56 -2.72
CA MET A 202 8.94 3.53 -3.34
C MET A 202 10.28 4.14 -3.74
N PHE A 203 11.35 3.66 -3.14
CA PHE A 203 12.71 4.19 -3.25
C PHE A 203 13.64 3.17 -3.89
N PHE A 204 14.20 3.50 -5.05
CA PHE A 204 15.03 2.59 -5.85
C PHE A 204 16.39 3.19 -6.15
N LYS A 205 17.43 2.36 -6.12
CA LYS A 205 18.70 2.73 -6.70
C LYS A 205 18.56 2.73 -8.21
N ARG A 206 18.93 3.85 -8.86
CA ARG A 206 18.63 4.13 -10.26
C ARG A 206 19.17 3.08 -11.22
N ALA A 207 20.41 2.64 -11.04
CA ALA A 207 21.03 1.64 -11.91
C ALA A 207 20.26 0.32 -11.90
N GLU A 208 19.94 -0.19 -10.69
CA GLU A 208 19.20 -1.42 -10.52
C GLU A 208 17.73 -1.30 -10.95
N TYR A 209 17.14 -0.09 -10.88
CA TYR A 209 15.79 0.13 -11.40
C TYR A 209 15.73 -0.11 -12.91
N PHE A 210 16.67 0.42 -13.68
CA PHE A 210 16.70 0.20 -15.12
C PHE A 210 17.11 -1.23 -15.48
N MET A 211 18.04 -1.83 -14.75
CA MET A 211 18.45 -3.23 -14.94
C MET A 211 17.26 -4.18 -14.70
N ALA A 212 16.40 -3.91 -13.72
CA ALA A 212 15.21 -4.71 -13.45
C ALA A 212 14.04 -4.45 -14.40
N GLY A 213 14.16 -3.49 -15.34
CA GLY A 213 13.08 -3.07 -16.23
C GLY A 213 12.07 -2.09 -15.60
N GLY A 214 12.24 -1.73 -14.33
CA GLY A 214 11.42 -0.73 -13.64
C GLY A 214 9.92 -0.95 -13.81
N HIS A 215 9.15 0.13 -13.97
CA HIS A 215 7.69 0.07 -14.17
C HIS A 215 7.28 -0.58 -15.52
N GLU A 216 8.19 -0.74 -16.47
CA GLU A 216 7.92 -1.48 -17.72
C GLU A 216 7.68 -2.96 -17.45
N ALA A 217 8.41 -3.57 -16.49
CA ALA A 217 8.23 -4.96 -16.09
C ALA A 217 6.84 -5.26 -15.50
N VAL A 218 6.14 -4.22 -15.04
CA VAL A 218 4.79 -4.30 -14.44
C VAL A 218 3.79 -3.39 -15.15
N ARG A 219 4.01 -3.07 -16.41
CA ARG A 219 3.29 -2.05 -17.18
C ARG A 219 1.77 -2.15 -17.14
N GLY A 220 1.22 -3.35 -17.17
CA GLY A 220 -0.22 -3.64 -17.17
C GLY A 220 -0.81 -3.90 -15.78
N GLU A 221 0.01 -3.89 -14.74
CA GLU A 221 -0.44 -4.23 -13.39
C GLU A 221 -1.12 -3.03 -12.72
N ILE A 222 -2.31 -3.26 -12.15
CA ILE A 222 -3.03 -2.24 -11.39
C ILE A 222 -2.45 -2.14 -9.97
N PHE A 223 -1.93 -3.24 -9.45
CA PHE A 223 -1.31 -3.38 -8.14
C PHE A 223 0.22 -3.39 -8.29
N GLU A 224 0.74 -2.34 -8.94
CA GLU A 224 2.10 -2.25 -9.44
C GLU A 224 3.17 -2.26 -8.35
N ASP A 225 2.89 -1.65 -7.20
CA ASP A 225 3.83 -1.48 -6.09
C ASP A 225 4.32 -2.82 -5.51
N SER A 226 3.39 -3.67 -5.14
CA SER A 226 3.72 -5.01 -4.64
C SER A 226 4.22 -5.95 -5.74
N ARG A 227 3.71 -5.81 -6.99
CA ARG A 227 4.22 -6.58 -8.13
C ARG A 227 5.67 -6.24 -8.44
N LEU A 228 6.03 -4.96 -8.40
CA LEU A 228 7.40 -4.51 -8.61
C LEU A 228 8.33 -4.98 -7.47
N ALA A 229 7.86 -4.94 -6.22
CA ALA A 229 8.60 -5.50 -5.09
C ALA A 229 8.82 -7.02 -5.20
N GLN A 230 7.82 -7.77 -5.67
CA GLN A 230 7.93 -9.21 -5.94
C GLN A 230 8.90 -9.49 -7.10
N HIS A 231 8.81 -8.72 -8.18
CA HIS A 231 9.71 -8.81 -9.33
C HIS A 231 11.16 -8.54 -8.92
N TRP A 232 11.39 -7.51 -8.08
CA TRP A 232 12.71 -7.17 -7.54
C TRP A 232 13.37 -8.35 -6.83
N ARG A 233 12.63 -9.00 -5.92
CA ARG A 233 13.10 -10.18 -5.20
C ARG A 233 13.31 -11.39 -6.09
N LYS A 234 12.45 -11.56 -7.12
CA LYS A 234 12.59 -12.65 -8.11
C LYS A 234 13.91 -12.56 -8.88
N LEU A 235 14.42 -11.34 -9.10
CA LEU A 235 15.73 -11.09 -9.73
C LEU A 235 16.90 -11.22 -8.74
N GLY A 236 16.67 -11.61 -7.49
CA GLY A 236 17.71 -11.70 -6.46
C GLY A 236 18.18 -10.36 -5.91
N LEU A 237 17.49 -9.26 -6.24
CA LEU A 237 17.80 -7.93 -5.75
C LEU A 237 17.25 -7.72 -4.33
N ARG A 238 18.02 -7.00 -3.51
CA ARG A 238 17.67 -6.77 -2.10
C ARG A 238 16.62 -5.67 -1.98
N GLY A 239 15.41 -6.05 -1.59
CA GLY A 239 14.28 -5.12 -1.43
C GLY A 239 13.44 -5.42 -0.19
N LEU A 240 13.05 -4.37 0.55
CA LEU A 240 12.23 -4.45 1.76
C LEU A 240 11.16 -3.36 1.80
N CYS A 241 10.06 -3.67 2.48
CA CYS A 241 9.12 -2.68 2.99
C CYS A 241 9.29 -2.53 4.49
N LEU A 242 9.53 -1.30 4.97
CA LEU A 242 9.70 -0.96 6.38
C LEU A 242 8.51 -0.16 6.91
N ASP A 243 8.33 -0.15 8.24
CA ASP A 243 7.41 0.78 8.89
C ASP A 243 7.96 2.21 8.77
N GLY A 244 7.38 2.98 7.84
CA GLY A 244 7.80 4.35 7.53
C GLY A 244 6.94 5.44 8.17
N ARG A 245 6.04 5.12 9.10
CA ARG A 245 5.08 6.07 9.69
C ARG A 245 5.70 7.30 10.36
N SER A 246 6.96 7.19 10.80
CA SER A 246 7.70 8.31 11.39
C SER A 246 8.17 9.35 10.38
N ILE A 247 8.12 9.02 9.08
CA ILE A 247 8.67 9.84 7.99
C ILE A 247 7.71 10.02 6.81
N VAL A 248 6.70 9.17 6.65
CA VAL A 248 5.75 9.20 5.53
C VAL A 248 4.34 9.09 6.06
N SER A 249 3.45 9.99 5.66
CA SER A 249 2.01 9.91 5.90
C SER A 249 1.22 10.03 4.61
N VAL A 250 0.00 9.48 4.60
CA VAL A 250 -0.92 9.56 3.46
C VAL A 250 -2.36 9.64 3.94
N ARG A 251 -3.16 10.49 3.29
CA ARG A 251 -4.60 10.52 3.46
C ARG A 251 -5.28 10.05 2.18
N MET A 252 -5.44 8.74 2.03
CA MET A 252 -5.89 8.11 0.79
C MET A 252 -7.35 8.44 0.43
N TYR A 253 -8.26 8.31 1.38
CA TYR A 253 -9.71 8.47 1.15
C TYR A 253 -10.36 9.20 2.32
N ARG A 254 -11.38 10.03 2.01
CA ARG A 254 -12.07 10.89 2.98
C ARG A 254 -13.51 10.47 3.24
N THR A 255 -14.13 9.80 2.28
CA THR A 255 -15.54 9.42 2.33
C THR A 255 -15.73 7.91 2.15
N PRO A 256 -16.85 7.32 2.64
CA PRO A 256 -17.16 5.91 2.41
C PRO A 256 -17.17 5.52 0.93
N ALA A 257 -17.67 6.41 0.07
CA ALA A 257 -17.71 6.20 -1.37
C ALA A 257 -16.32 6.17 -2.01
N GLU A 258 -15.39 7.01 -1.53
CA GLU A 258 -14.00 6.99 -1.97
C GLU A 258 -13.29 5.73 -1.49
N ILE A 259 -13.49 5.31 -0.22
CA ILE A 259 -12.96 4.07 0.35
C ILE A 259 -13.42 2.88 -0.49
N TRP A 260 -14.74 2.82 -0.78
CA TRP A 260 -15.32 1.75 -1.58
C TRP A 260 -14.72 1.70 -2.99
N ARG A 261 -14.73 2.81 -3.71
CA ARG A 261 -14.19 2.89 -5.08
C ARG A 261 -12.70 2.60 -5.11
N GLY A 262 -11.95 3.15 -4.15
CA GLY A 262 -10.50 3.01 -4.09
C GLY A 262 -10.05 1.58 -3.79
N PHE A 263 -10.69 0.88 -2.86
CA PHE A 263 -10.31 -0.50 -2.55
C PHE A 263 -10.93 -1.54 -3.49
N SER A 264 -12.13 -1.30 -4.05
CA SER A 264 -12.73 -2.21 -5.03
C SER A 264 -11.85 -2.40 -6.27
N LYS A 265 -11.10 -1.39 -6.69
CA LYS A 265 -10.19 -1.51 -7.82
C LYS A 265 -9.01 -2.45 -7.56
N ASN A 266 -8.61 -2.63 -6.29
CA ASN A 266 -7.39 -3.33 -5.92
C ASN A 266 -7.63 -4.73 -5.36
N LEU A 267 -8.79 -4.97 -4.68
CA LEU A 267 -8.93 -6.15 -3.82
C LEU A 267 -8.92 -7.45 -4.62
N PHE A 268 -9.76 -7.60 -5.65
CA PHE A 268 -9.74 -8.80 -6.49
C PHE A 268 -8.52 -8.86 -7.41
N PRO A 269 -8.08 -7.76 -8.10
CA PRO A 269 -6.87 -7.77 -8.91
C PRO A 269 -5.56 -8.05 -8.14
N ALA A 270 -5.55 -7.91 -6.81
CA ALA A 270 -4.40 -8.32 -6.01
C ALA A 270 -4.13 -9.84 -6.08
N PHE A 271 -5.17 -10.63 -6.40
CA PHE A 271 -5.06 -12.09 -6.52
C PHE A 271 -4.78 -12.51 -7.96
N LYS A 272 -3.85 -13.47 -8.15
CA LYS A 272 -3.54 -14.02 -9.48
C LYS A 272 -4.58 -15.03 -9.99
N HIS A 273 -5.30 -15.68 -9.07
CA HIS A 273 -6.25 -16.73 -9.38
C HIS A 273 -7.54 -16.58 -8.59
N GLN A 274 -8.67 -16.84 -9.22
CA GLN A 274 -9.97 -16.80 -8.55
C GLN A 274 -10.04 -17.71 -7.32
N ALA A 275 -9.44 -18.90 -7.39
CA ALA A 275 -9.41 -19.82 -6.26
C ALA A 275 -8.73 -19.22 -5.01
N SER A 276 -7.63 -18.48 -5.18
CA SER A 276 -6.95 -17.81 -4.07
C SER A 276 -7.78 -16.66 -3.48
N PHE A 277 -8.52 -15.95 -4.31
CA PHE A 277 -9.45 -14.92 -3.85
C PHE A 277 -10.59 -15.54 -3.03
N TRP A 278 -11.22 -16.63 -3.52
CA TRP A 278 -12.31 -17.27 -2.77
C TRP A 278 -11.83 -17.93 -1.49
N LEU A 279 -10.64 -18.52 -1.50
CA LEU A 279 -10.01 -19.01 -0.27
C LEU A 279 -9.82 -17.87 0.75
N PHE A 280 -9.28 -16.74 0.32
CA PHE A 280 -9.15 -15.54 1.16
C PHE A 280 -10.51 -15.09 1.69
N TRP A 281 -11.53 -14.97 0.82
CA TRP A 281 -12.85 -14.50 1.20
C TRP A 281 -13.53 -15.40 2.23
N VAL A 282 -13.48 -16.73 2.00
CA VAL A 282 -14.05 -17.72 2.92
C VAL A 282 -13.31 -17.72 4.26
N LEU A 283 -11.98 -17.65 4.26
CA LEU A 283 -11.19 -17.56 5.48
C LEU A 283 -11.51 -16.29 6.25
N HIS A 284 -11.65 -15.15 5.57
CA HIS A 284 -12.03 -13.90 6.22
C HIS A 284 -13.44 -13.95 6.82
N ALA A 285 -14.39 -14.59 6.15
CA ALA A 285 -15.73 -14.81 6.70
C ALA A 285 -15.73 -15.76 7.90
N ALA A 286 -15.02 -16.89 7.78
CA ALA A 286 -15.03 -17.95 8.78
C ALA A 286 -14.20 -17.61 10.03
N VAL A 287 -13.02 -17.01 9.85
CA VAL A 287 -12.09 -16.77 10.98
C VAL A 287 -12.33 -15.40 11.63
N PHE A 288 -12.62 -14.36 10.82
CA PHE A 288 -12.68 -12.99 11.33
C PHE A 288 -14.10 -12.42 11.49
N LEU A 289 -15.14 -13.12 11.02
CA LEU A 289 -16.52 -12.68 11.19
C LEU A 289 -17.40 -13.71 11.94
N ALA A 290 -17.42 -14.96 11.50
CA ALA A 290 -18.32 -15.98 12.03
C ALA A 290 -18.21 -16.18 13.56
N PRO A 291 -17.03 -16.09 14.21
CA PRO A 291 -16.91 -16.22 15.65
C PRO A 291 -17.80 -15.27 16.45
N PHE A 292 -17.98 -14.03 15.96
CA PHE A 292 -18.80 -13.02 16.65
C PHE A 292 -20.32 -13.35 16.65
N GLY A 293 -20.79 -14.10 15.67
CA GLY A 293 -22.17 -14.59 15.63
C GLY A 293 -22.34 -15.94 16.34
N LEU A 294 -21.31 -16.80 16.30
CA LEU A 294 -21.37 -18.16 16.81
C LEU A 294 -20.96 -18.30 18.28
N MET A 295 -20.37 -17.26 18.89
CA MET A 295 -19.95 -17.31 20.31
C MET A 295 -21.12 -17.48 21.31
N TRP A 296 -22.36 -17.29 20.86
CA TRP A 296 -23.56 -17.44 21.66
C TRP A 296 -24.15 -18.86 21.62
N VAL A 297 -23.54 -19.77 20.86
CA VAL A 297 -23.93 -21.18 20.82
C VAL A 297 -23.56 -21.85 22.14
N GLU A 298 -24.46 -22.65 22.66
CA GLU A 298 -24.27 -23.35 23.94
C GLU A 298 -23.14 -24.41 23.88
N GLY A 299 -22.50 -24.62 25.02
CA GLY A 299 -21.48 -25.63 25.22
C GLY A 299 -20.08 -25.23 24.78
N VAL A 300 -19.20 -26.21 24.67
CA VAL A 300 -17.76 -26.01 24.39
C VAL A 300 -17.51 -25.24 23.08
N ALA A 301 -18.33 -25.46 22.07
CA ALA A 301 -18.17 -24.78 20.79
C ALA A 301 -18.33 -23.26 20.90
N GLY A 302 -19.28 -22.77 21.70
CA GLY A 302 -19.48 -21.33 21.94
C GLY A 302 -18.25 -20.70 22.62
N TRP A 303 -17.68 -21.38 23.61
CA TRP A 303 -16.44 -20.91 24.25
C TRP A 303 -15.24 -20.85 23.29
N LEU A 304 -15.12 -21.82 22.37
CA LEU A 304 -14.06 -21.79 21.34
C LEU A 304 -14.26 -20.64 20.36
N PHE A 305 -15.51 -20.35 19.94
CA PHE A 305 -15.80 -19.19 19.09
C PHE A 305 -15.57 -17.87 19.84
N MET A 306 -15.91 -17.78 21.11
CA MET A 306 -15.61 -16.61 21.94
C MET A 306 -14.09 -16.38 22.03
N ALA A 307 -13.31 -17.43 22.28
CA ALA A 307 -11.85 -17.33 22.29
C ALA A 307 -11.30 -16.85 20.93
N SER A 308 -11.89 -17.34 19.83
CA SER A 308 -11.53 -16.89 18.47
C SER A 308 -11.83 -15.41 18.27
N ALA A 309 -13.01 -14.93 18.67
CA ALA A 309 -13.39 -13.52 18.59
C ALA A 309 -12.44 -12.63 19.43
N LEU A 310 -12.06 -13.11 20.63
CA LEU A 310 -11.08 -12.41 21.47
C LEU A 310 -9.70 -12.35 20.81
N CYS A 311 -9.22 -13.41 20.13
CA CYS A 311 -7.99 -13.36 19.37
C CYS A 311 -8.05 -12.30 18.25
N VAL A 312 -9.16 -12.20 17.52
CA VAL A 312 -9.35 -11.19 16.48
C VAL A 312 -9.33 -9.77 17.06
N VAL A 313 -10.06 -9.53 18.16
CA VAL A 313 -10.07 -8.22 18.84
C VAL A 313 -8.67 -7.89 19.35
N ALA A 314 -7.96 -8.85 19.96
CA ALA A 314 -6.58 -8.67 20.43
C ALA A 314 -5.62 -8.28 19.27
N ALA A 315 -5.73 -8.95 18.11
CA ALA A 315 -4.96 -8.59 16.92
C ALA A 315 -5.27 -7.16 16.45
N ARG A 316 -6.55 -6.76 16.42
CA ARG A 316 -6.96 -5.40 16.07
C ARG A 316 -6.45 -4.35 17.06
N LEU A 317 -6.49 -4.65 18.37
CA LEU A 317 -5.96 -3.76 19.40
C LEU A 317 -4.43 -3.64 19.33
N ALA A 318 -3.71 -4.75 19.08
CA ALA A 318 -2.27 -4.73 18.88
C ALA A 318 -1.89 -3.82 17.69
N LEU A 319 -2.61 -3.93 16.56
CA LEU A 319 -2.43 -3.05 15.42
C LEU A 319 -2.84 -1.60 15.75
N ALA A 320 -3.91 -1.39 16.50
CA ALA A 320 -4.32 -0.05 16.90
C ALA A 320 -3.26 0.65 17.75
N ILE A 321 -2.65 -0.06 18.70
CA ILE A 321 -1.53 0.45 19.51
C ILE A 321 -0.32 0.75 18.62
N ARG A 322 0.06 -0.19 17.76
CA ARG A 322 1.24 -0.04 16.89
C ARG A 322 1.09 1.11 15.91
N PHE A 323 -0.10 1.25 15.27
CA PHE A 323 -0.35 2.18 14.17
C PHE A 323 -1.13 3.45 14.57
N GLY A 324 -1.39 3.65 15.87
CA GLY A 324 -2.10 4.84 16.33
C GLY A 324 -3.59 4.87 15.94
N HIS A 325 -4.20 3.71 15.66
CA HIS A 325 -5.61 3.65 15.28
C HIS A 325 -6.51 3.85 16.49
N SER A 326 -7.76 4.25 16.25
CA SER A 326 -8.77 4.36 17.28
C SER A 326 -9.11 2.97 17.85
N TRP A 327 -8.95 2.78 19.19
CA TRP A 327 -9.19 1.49 19.84
C TRP A 327 -10.63 0.97 19.68
N TRP A 328 -11.63 1.87 19.63
CA TRP A 328 -13.02 1.51 19.42
C TRP A 328 -13.27 0.84 18.05
N SER A 329 -12.44 1.14 17.03
CA SER A 329 -12.54 0.49 15.72
C SER A 329 -12.20 -1.01 15.80
N ALA A 330 -11.44 -1.44 16.81
CA ALA A 330 -11.20 -2.84 17.08
C ALA A 330 -12.45 -3.55 17.60
N LEU A 331 -13.24 -2.90 18.45
CA LEU A 331 -14.49 -3.44 18.96
C LEU A 331 -15.58 -3.51 17.88
N LEU A 332 -15.58 -2.56 16.95
CA LEU A 332 -16.47 -2.55 15.79
C LEU A 332 -15.92 -3.37 14.61
N HIS A 333 -14.95 -4.25 14.86
CA HIS A 333 -14.37 -5.12 13.84
C HIS A 333 -15.42 -5.88 13.00
N PRO A 334 -16.49 -6.49 13.55
CA PRO A 334 -17.47 -7.21 12.73
C PRO A 334 -18.12 -6.33 11.67
N VAL A 335 -18.41 -5.07 11.98
CA VAL A 335 -19.00 -4.11 11.02
C VAL A 335 -17.99 -3.82 9.89
N ALA A 336 -16.74 -3.53 10.25
CA ALA A 336 -15.69 -3.28 9.28
C ALA A 336 -15.38 -4.53 8.43
N GLN A 337 -15.45 -5.73 9.02
CA GLN A 337 -15.23 -6.99 8.32
C GLN A 337 -16.34 -7.30 7.30
N VAL A 338 -17.62 -7.03 7.63
CA VAL A 338 -18.73 -7.12 6.67
C VAL A 338 -18.49 -6.19 5.49
N PHE A 339 -18.01 -4.96 5.75
CA PHE A 339 -17.66 -4.03 4.68
C PHE A 339 -16.56 -4.59 3.75
N VAL A 340 -15.49 -5.18 4.30
CA VAL A 340 -14.40 -5.80 3.51
C VAL A 340 -14.91 -6.97 2.67
N LEU A 341 -15.78 -7.82 3.22
CA LEU A 341 -16.35 -8.96 2.49
C LEU A 341 -17.28 -8.49 1.36
N ALA A 342 -18.13 -7.49 1.61
CA ALA A 342 -19.00 -6.90 0.59
C ALA A 342 -18.20 -6.20 -0.52
N LEU A 343 -17.13 -5.49 -0.14
CA LEU A 343 -16.21 -4.85 -1.07
C LEU A 343 -15.48 -5.88 -1.93
N GLY A 344 -15.03 -6.99 -1.36
CA GLY A 344 -14.41 -8.10 -2.09
C GLY A 344 -15.35 -8.68 -3.14
N LEU A 345 -16.59 -8.95 -2.76
CA LEU A 345 -17.62 -9.45 -3.68
C LEU A 345 -17.92 -8.44 -4.80
N SER A 346 -18.02 -7.15 -4.47
CA SER A 346 -18.21 -6.07 -5.45
C SER A 346 -17.04 -5.97 -6.43
N SER A 347 -15.80 -6.09 -5.93
CA SER A 347 -14.58 -6.08 -6.73
C SER A 347 -14.56 -7.24 -7.72
N TRP A 348 -14.84 -8.46 -7.24
CA TRP A 348 -14.95 -9.66 -8.07
C TRP A 348 -16.03 -9.52 -9.14
N LEU A 349 -17.26 -9.12 -8.77
CA LEU A 349 -18.36 -8.92 -9.69
C LEU A 349 -18.04 -7.91 -10.80
N SER A 350 -17.32 -6.83 -10.48
CA SER A 350 -16.94 -5.81 -11.45
C SER A 350 -15.98 -6.34 -12.51
N VAL A 351 -15.05 -7.20 -12.12
CA VAL A 351 -14.09 -7.83 -13.05
C VAL A 351 -14.77 -8.91 -13.89
N VAL A 352 -15.50 -9.85 -13.26
CA VAL A 352 -16.13 -10.98 -13.95
C VAL A 352 -17.26 -10.53 -14.88
N SER A 353 -17.97 -9.44 -14.57
CA SER A 353 -19.01 -8.87 -15.45
C SER A 353 -18.44 -8.05 -16.64
N GLY A 354 -17.12 -8.00 -16.80
CA GLY A 354 -16.48 -7.26 -17.90
C GLY A 354 -16.54 -5.73 -17.77
N ARG A 355 -17.04 -5.19 -16.66
CA ARG A 355 -17.06 -3.72 -16.41
C ARG A 355 -15.66 -3.17 -16.21
N GLY A 356 -14.69 -4.04 -15.87
CA GLY A 356 -13.33 -3.66 -15.57
C GLY A 356 -13.21 -2.82 -14.30
N VAL A 357 -12.02 -2.29 -14.09
CA VAL A 357 -11.70 -1.44 -12.95
C VAL A 357 -11.51 0.00 -13.44
N SER A 358 -12.31 0.93 -12.90
CA SER A 358 -12.19 2.35 -13.26
C SER A 358 -11.32 3.11 -12.26
N TRP A 359 -10.35 3.88 -12.77
CA TRP A 359 -9.49 4.75 -11.98
C TRP A 359 -9.22 6.08 -12.69
N LYS A 360 -9.56 7.20 -12.04
CA LYS A 360 -9.36 8.57 -12.54
C LYS A 360 -9.79 8.76 -14.01
N GLY A 361 -10.99 8.21 -14.33
CA GLY A 361 -11.60 8.35 -15.68
C GLY A 361 -11.05 7.39 -16.75
N ARG A 362 -10.20 6.43 -16.37
CA ARG A 362 -9.76 5.32 -17.26
C ARG A 362 -10.33 4.01 -16.75
N THR A 363 -10.75 3.15 -17.68
CA THR A 363 -11.21 1.79 -17.36
C THR A 363 -10.13 0.80 -17.81
N TYR A 364 -9.72 -0.06 -16.91
CA TYR A 364 -8.76 -1.14 -17.16
C TYR A 364 -9.53 -2.46 -17.14
N LEU A 365 -9.43 -3.19 -18.26
CA LEU A 365 -9.92 -4.56 -18.33
C LEU A 365 -8.80 -5.45 -17.78
N SER A 366 -9.09 -6.32 -16.84
CA SER A 366 -8.10 -7.30 -16.37
C SER A 366 -7.74 -8.22 -17.53
N ALA A 367 -6.46 -8.31 -17.86
CA ALA A 367 -5.96 -9.12 -18.98
C ALA A 367 -6.08 -10.64 -18.75
N GLU A 368 -6.47 -11.07 -17.55
CA GLU A 368 -6.63 -12.49 -17.21
C GLU A 368 -7.98 -12.71 -16.54
N THR A 369 -8.99 -12.96 -17.38
CA THR A 369 -10.18 -13.70 -16.95
C THR A 369 -10.26 -14.94 -17.84
N PRO A 370 -10.06 -16.15 -17.33
CA PRO A 370 -10.93 -17.27 -17.58
C PRO A 370 -11.74 -17.61 -16.35
#